data_cdddee0074d521e737531331ff6f6dc8
#
_entry.id   cdddee0074d521e737531331ff6f6dc8
#
_cell.length_a   1.000
_cell.length_b   1.000
_cell.length_c   1.000
_cell.angle_alpha   90.00
_cell.angle_beta   90.00
_cell.angle_gamma   90.00
#
_symmetry.space_group_name_H-M   'P 1'
#
loop_
_entity.id
_entity.type
_entity.pdbx_description
1 polymer ?
#
loop_
_entity_poly.entity_id
_entity_poly.type
_entity_poly.pdbx_seq_one_letter_code
_entity_poly.pdbx_strand_id
1 'polypeptide(L)'
;MAEKKLKKEDKPNWRHYNFTTAGPVDDYLYSMLPKRNEVLTEMEGYASEHNIPIVGRAVARVLQQLALMINARTVFELGSAIGYSTVWWAQATGEKGRVIYTDGDPKNAARARSYFDRAGVSNRITLHTGDALEVLSEQKEQFDIIFNDVDKEDYPRVLRLISPRLRKGGLFITDNVLWSGRVAEKNPKDPRTKAILEFNRLLYNSQDFYTTILPIRDGLAVALKK
;
A
#
# COMPACT_ATOMS: atom_id res chain seq x y z
N MET A 1 -18.32 -32.54 -5.96
CA MET A 1 -16.95 -32.18 -6.38
C MET A 1 -16.19 -31.80 -5.10
N ALA A 2 -15.17 -32.56 -4.73
CA ALA A 2 -14.39 -32.26 -3.51
C ALA A 2 -13.53 -31.01 -3.75
N GLU A 3 -13.79 -29.95 -3.01
CA GLU A 3 -12.92 -28.78 -2.97
C GLU A 3 -11.54 -29.18 -2.46
N LYS A 4 -10.55 -29.07 -3.34
CA LYS A 4 -9.14 -29.23 -2.98
C LYS A 4 -8.80 -28.12 -1.97
N LYS A 5 -8.76 -28.43 -0.68
CA LYS A 5 -8.19 -27.52 0.34
C LYS A 5 -6.75 -27.23 -0.07
N LEU A 6 -6.48 -26.02 -0.51
CA LEU A 6 -5.11 -25.55 -0.74
C LEU A 6 -4.30 -25.76 0.54
N LYS A 7 -3.20 -26.49 0.46
CA LYS A 7 -2.27 -26.65 1.58
C LYS A 7 -1.69 -25.27 1.94
N LYS A 8 -1.31 -25.08 3.21
CA LYS A 8 -0.74 -23.82 3.72
C LYS A 8 0.50 -23.36 2.90
N GLU A 9 1.17 -24.32 2.25
CA GLU A 9 2.35 -24.14 1.39
C GLU A 9 2.03 -23.60 -0.02
N ASP A 10 0.75 -23.64 -0.45
CA ASP A 10 0.32 -23.21 -1.77
C ASP A 10 -0.18 -21.76 -1.82
N LYS A 11 -0.14 -21.05 -0.69
CA LYS A 11 -0.59 -19.64 -0.63
C LYS A 11 0.57 -18.70 -0.95
N PRO A 12 0.39 -17.73 -1.86
CA PRO A 12 1.40 -16.73 -2.16
C PRO A 12 1.85 -15.98 -0.87
N ASN A 13 3.10 -15.58 -0.81
CA ASN A 13 3.66 -14.91 0.38
C ASN A 13 2.90 -13.64 0.80
N TRP A 14 2.37 -12.87 -0.16
CA TRP A 14 1.53 -11.69 0.10
C TRP A 14 0.17 -12.02 0.75
N ARG A 15 -0.18 -13.32 0.92
CA ARG A 15 -1.42 -13.79 1.54
C ARG A 15 -1.24 -14.27 2.99
N HIS A 16 0.00 -14.39 3.45
CA HIS A 16 0.32 -15.03 4.74
C HIS A 16 0.03 -14.16 5.98
N TYR A 17 -0.28 -12.88 5.79
CA TYR A 17 -0.40 -11.91 6.88
C TYR A 17 -1.82 -11.63 7.36
N ASN A 18 -2.79 -12.47 7.01
CA ASN A 18 -4.15 -12.27 7.51
C ASN A 18 -4.36 -13.04 8.83
N PHE A 19 -3.93 -12.42 9.93
CA PHE A 19 -4.11 -12.98 11.29
C PHE A 19 -5.42 -12.53 11.95
N THR A 20 -6.17 -11.62 11.33
CA THR A 20 -7.43 -11.09 11.87
C THR A 20 -8.65 -11.88 11.42
N THR A 21 -8.52 -12.70 10.37
CA THR A 21 -9.61 -13.46 9.78
C THR A 21 -9.30 -14.95 9.82
N ALA A 22 -10.26 -15.77 10.26
CA ALA A 22 -10.11 -17.23 10.21
C ALA A 22 -9.90 -17.70 8.76
N GLY A 23 -9.04 -18.70 8.55
CA GLY A 23 -8.65 -19.17 7.21
C GLY A 23 -9.81 -19.41 6.25
N PRO A 24 -10.91 -20.11 6.64
CA PRO A 24 -12.06 -20.31 5.77
C PRO A 24 -12.77 -19.01 5.37
N VAL A 25 -12.84 -18.02 6.27
CA VAL A 25 -13.43 -16.70 5.98
C VAL A 25 -12.53 -15.92 5.03
N ASP A 26 -11.21 -15.98 5.24
CA ASP A 26 -10.24 -15.37 4.34
C ASP A 26 -10.34 -15.97 2.93
N ASP A 27 -10.41 -17.29 2.80
CA ASP A 27 -10.56 -17.98 1.52
C ASP A 27 -11.88 -17.56 0.82
N TYR A 28 -12.96 -17.43 1.58
CA TYR A 28 -14.24 -16.91 1.05
C TYR A 28 -14.10 -15.49 0.52
N LEU A 29 -13.55 -14.56 1.32
CA LEU A 29 -13.34 -13.17 0.91
C LEU A 29 -12.50 -13.07 -0.37
N TYR A 30 -11.42 -13.85 -0.47
CA TYR A 30 -10.59 -13.89 -1.69
C TYR A 30 -11.32 -14.49 -2.89
N SER A 31 -12.23 -15.45 -2.67
CA SER A 31 -13.05 -16.03 -3.75
C SER A 31 -14.05 -15.03 -4.33
N MET A 32 -14.49 -14.05 -3.54
CA MET A 32 -15.40 -12.99 -3.95
C MET A 32 -14.72 -11.86 -4.73
N LEU A 33 -13.39 -11.78 -4.71
CA LEU A 33 -12.68 -10.74 -5.43
C LEU A 33 -12.82 -10.95 -6.95
N PRO A 34 -13.14 -9.89 -7.72
CA PRO A 34 -13.29 -10.00 -9.17
C PRO A 34 -11.97 -10.41 -9.83
N LYS A 35 -12.09 -10.94 -11.04
CA LYS A 35 -10.91 -11.22 -11.88
C LYS A 35 -10.15 -9.91 -12.13
N ARG A 36 -8.83 -9.96 -12.05
CA ARG A 36 -7.92 -8.88 -12.45
C ARG A 36 -7.41 -9.11 -13.86
N ASN A 37 -6.82 -8.08 -14.45
CA ASN A 37 -6.19 -8.20 -15.77
C ASN A 37 -4.95 -9.11 -15.73
N GLU A 38 -4.47 -9.50 -16.90
CA GLU A 38 -3.34 -10.41 -17.04
C GLU A 38 -2.05 -9.86 -16.43
N VAL A 39 -1.81 -8.54 -16.58
CA VAL A 39 -0.61 -7.90 -16.05
C VAL A 39 -0.56 -7.98 -14.53
N LEU A 40 -1.66 -7.67 -13.84
CA LEU A 40 -1.73 -7.80 -12.38
C LEU A 40 -1.56 -9.26 -11.93
N THR A 41 -2.09 -10.22 -12.70
CA THR A 41 -1.93 -11.65 -12.42
C THR A 41 -0.46 -12.07 -12.52
N GLU A 42 0.24 -11.61 -13.55
CA GLU A 42 1.67 -11.86 -13.73
C GLU A 42 2.50 -11.21 -12.63
N MET A 43 2.20 -9.96 -12.26
CA MET A 43 2.87 -9.27 -11.15
C MET A 43 2.75 -10.05 -9.83
N GLU A 44 1.57 -10.62 -9.55
CA GLU A 44 1.35 -11.46 -8.37
C GLU A 44 2.18 -12.75 -8.41
N GLY A 45 2.25 -13.41 -9.59
CA GLY A 45 3.09 -14.59 -9.81
C GLY A 45 4.56 -14.26 -9.60
N TYR A 46 5.04 -13.21 -10.27
CA TYR A 46 6.42 -12.76 -10.16
C TYR A 46 6.80 -12.39 -8.70
N ALA A 47 5.94 -11.66 -8.01
CA ALA A 47 6.15 -11.30 -6.62
C ALA A 47 6.26 -12.54 -5.71
N SER A 48 5.44 -13.56 -5.96
CA SER A 48 5.49 -14.83 -5.23
C SER A 48 6.77 -15.60 -5.48
N GLU A 49 7.21 -15.74 -6.74
CA GLU A 49 8.43 -16.45 -7.11
C GLU A 49 9.70 -15.80 -6.59
N HIS A 50 9.73 -14.48 -6.51
CA HIS A 50 10.91 -13.70 -6.14
C HIS A 50 10.85 -13.11 -4.70
N ASN A 51 9.85 -13.51 -3.92
CA ASN A 51 9.62 -13.01 -2.55
C ASN A 51 9.54 -11.48 -2.45
N ILE A 52 8.98 -10.82 -3.46
CA ILE A 52 8.77 -9.38 -3.44
C ILE A 52 7.48 -9.07 -2.67
N PRO A 53 7.53 -8.22 -1.64
CA PRO A 53 6.33 -7.83 -0.92
C PRO A 53 5.43 -6.97 -1.80
N ILE A 54 4.15 -7.31 -1.88
CA ILE A 54 3.10 -6.51 -2.52
C ILE A 54 1.88 -6.44 -1.61
N VAL A 55 1.11 -5.39 -1.71
CA VAL A 55 -0.10 -5.19 -0.89
C VAL A 55 -1.16 -6.29 -1.09
N GLY A 56 -1.10 -7.04 -2.19
CA GLY A 56 -2.05 -8.09 -2.52
C GLY A 56 -3.44 -7.58 -2.89
N ARG A 57 -4.26 -8.48 -3.43
CA ARG A 57 -5.55 -8.16 -4.08
C ARG A 57 -6.57 -7.48 -3.16
N ALA A 58 -6.69 -7.96 -1.92
CA ALA A 58 -7.70 -7.47 -1.00
C ALA A 58 -7.41 -6.02 -0.58
N VAL A 59 -6.15 -5.71 -0.20
CA VAL A 59 -5.75 -4.34 0.13
C VAL A 59 -5.82 -3.45 -1.09
N ALA A 60 -5.27 -3.86 -2.24
CA ALA A 60 -5.31 -3.09 -3.48
C ALA A 60 -6.75 -2.69 -3.88
N ARG A 61 -7.72 -3.57 -3.65
CA ARG A 61 -9.13 -3.28 -3.87
C ARG A 61 -9.66 -2.19 -2.95
N VAL A 62 -9.27 -2.20 -1.69
CA VAL A 62 -9.62 -1.14 -0.73
C VAL A 62 -8.95 0.18 -1.14
N LEU A 63 -7.66 0.15 -1.52
CA LEU A 63 -6.96 1.34 -2.00
C LEU A 63 -7.68 1.98 -3.19
N GLN A 64 -8.05 1.17 -4.19
CA GLN A 64 -8.81 1.62 -5.35
C GLN A 64 -10.16 2.23 -4.94
N GLN A 65 -10.90 1.56 -4.06
CA GLN A 65 -12.20 2.04 -3.58
C GLN A 65 -12.08 3.39 -2.86
N LEU A 66 -11.08 3.55 -1.98
CA LEU A 66 -10.82 4.80 -1.28
C LEU A 66 -10.51 5.94 -2.25
N ALA A 67 -9.70 5.69 -3.28
CA ALA A 67 -9.41 6.68 -4.31
C ALA A 67 -10.67 7.11 -5.08
N LEU A 68 -11.52 6.15 -5.45
CA LEU A 68 -12.80 6.42 -6.13
C LEU A 68 -13.76 7.21 -5.23
N MET A 69 -13.83 6.89 -3.93
CA MET A 69 -14.74 7.56 -2.98
C MET A 69 -14.44 9.05 -2.82
N ILE A 70 -13.18 9.47 -2.88
CA ILE A 70 -12.79 10.88 -2.79
C ILE A 70 -12.55 11.54 -4.15
N ASN A 71 -12.82 10.82 -5.25
CA ASN A 71 -12.53 11.26 -6.62
C ASN A 71 -11.06 11.70 -6.78
N ALA A 72 -10.12 10.92 -6.24
CA ALA A 72 -8.70 11.22 -6.26
C ALA A 72 -8.16 11.35 -7.69
N ARG A 73 -7.32 12.35 -7.92
CA ARG A 73 -6.62 12.61 -9.19
C ARG A 73 -5.12 12.52 -9.04
N THR A 74 -4.60 12.77 -7.85
CA THR A 74 -3.16 12.78 -7.58
C THR A 74 -2.83 11.88 -6.40
N VAL A 75 -1.91 10.95 -6.63
CA VAL A 75 -1.42 10.02 -5.62
C VAL A 75 0.09 10.10 -5.53
N PHE A 76 0.64 10.21 -4.34
CA PHE A 76 2.05 10.02 -4.07
C PHE A 76 2.25 8.70 -3.33
N GLU A 77 3.07 7.82 -3.88
CA GLU A 77 3.36 6.51 -3.32
C GLU A 77 4.80 6.42 -2.84
N LEU A 78 4.96 6.16 -1.55
CA LEU A 78 6.22 5.98 -0.85
C LEU A 78 6.50 4.48 -0.71
N GLY A 79 7.51 3.97 -1.44
CA GLY A 79 7.85 2.55 -1.47
C GLY A 79 6.91 1.74 -2.38
N SER A 80 7.19 1.76 -3.68
CA SER A 80 6.31 1.16 -4.69
C SER A 80 6.73 -0.23 -5.18
N ALA A 81 7.93 -0.68 -4.82
CA ALA A 81 8.52 -1.94 -5.29
C ALA A 81 8.35 -2.15 -6.82
N ILE A 82 7.80 -3.26 -7.26
CA ILE A 82 7.54 -3.52 -8.70
C ILE A 82 6.31 -2.78 -9.26
N GLY A 83 5.68 -1.87 -8.48
CA GLY A 83 4.58 -1.01 -8.95
C GLY A 83 3.20 -1.65 -8.93
N TYR A 84 2.96 -2.71 -8.13
CA TYR A 84 1.67 -3.38 -8.09
C TYR A 84 0.54 -2.44 -7.62
N SER A 85 0.71 -1.78 -6.49
CA SER A 85 -0.21 -0.76 -5.97
C SER A 85 -0.31 0.45 -6.89
N THR A 86 0.80 0.85 -7.53
CA THR A 86 0.86 1.96 -8.49
C THR A 86 -0.10 1.76 -9.66
N VAL A 87 -0.19 0.52 -10.21
CA VAL A 87 -1.15 0.20 -11.28
C VAL A 87 -2.59 0.40 -10.80
N TRP A 88 -2.93 -0.03 -9.60
CA TRP A 88 -4.25 0.17 -9.02
C TRP A 88 -4.59 1.65 -8.81
N TRP A 89 -3.62 2.43 -8.32
CA TRP A 89 -3.77 3.87 -8.19
C TRP A 89 -4.01 4.54 -9.54
N ALA A 90 -3.21 4.21 -10.55
CA ALA A 90 -3.34 4.78 -11.88
C ALA A 90 -4.68 4.44 -12.55
N GLN A 91 -5.22 3.24 -12.30
CA GLN A 91 -6.56 2.87 -12.75
C GLN A 91 -7.66 3.66 -12.02
N ALA A 92 -7.50 3.87 -10.70
CA ALA A 92 -8.49 4.57 -9.89
C ALA A 92 -8.58 6.07 -10.18
N THR A 93 -7.44 6.72 -10.45
CA THR A 93 -7.37 8.16 -10.71
C THR A 93 -7.89 8.57 -12.10
N GLY A 94 -8.08 7.61 -13.01
CA GLY A 94 -8.60 7.81 -14.35
C GLY A 94 -7.59 8.47 -15.31
N GLU A 95 -8.02 8.77 -16.54
CA GLU A 95 -7.14 9.21 -17.63
C GLU A 95 -6.38 10.53 -17.36
N LYS A 96 -6.99 11.43 -16.60
CA LYS A 96 -6.40 12.72 -16.22
C LYS A 96 -5.68 12.67 -14.86
N GLY A 97 -5.58 11.48 -14.27
CA GLY A 97 -4.92 11.29 -12.99
C GLY A 97 -3.41 11.21 -13.12
N ARG A 98 -2.74 11.40 -11.99
CA ARG A 98 -1.29 11.30 -11.87
C ARG A 98 -0.89 10.55 -10.62
N VAL A 99 0.05 9.64 -10.77
CA VAL A 99 0.64 8.88 -9.67
C VAL A 99 2.15 9.11 -9.67
N ILE A 100 2.68 9.49 -8.54
CA ILE A 100 4.13 9.52 -8.32
C ILE A 100 4.53 8.18 -7.72
N TYR A 101 5.31 7.41 -8.45
CA TYR A 101 5.97 6.19 -8.01
C TYR A 101 7.32 6.54 -7.41
N THR A 102 7.67 5.93 -6.28
CA THR A 102 9.02 6.04 -5.70
C THR A 102 9.53 4.69 -5.20
N ASP A 103 10.76 4.33 -5.55
CA ASP A 103 11.44 3.13 -5.04
C ASP A 103 12.96 3.33 -5.11
N GLY A 104 13.70 2.82 -4.12
CA GLY A 104 15.16 2.95 -4.05
C GLY A 104 15.91 2.02 -4.99
N ASP A 105 15.30 0.92 -5.46
CA ASP A 105 15.96 -0.06 -6.32
C ASP A 105 15.68 0.22 -7.82
N PRO A 106 16.71 0.55 -8.62
CA PRO A 106 16.55 0.77 -10.06
C PRO A 106 16.06 -0.47 -10.82
N LYS A 107 16.26 -1.68 -10.28
CA LYS A 107 15.72 -2.92 -10.88
C LYS A 107 14.21 -2.99 -10.72
N ASN A 108 13.69 -2.61 -9.54
CA ASN A 108 12.26 -2.49 -9.31
C ASN A 108 11.66 -1.45 -10.25
N ALA A 109 12.28 -0.28 -10.36
CA ALA A 109 11.83 0.81 -11.23
C ALA A 109 11.78 0.39 -12.71
N ALA A 110 12.81 -0.29 -13.20
CA ALA A 110 12.83 -0.79 -14.59
C ALA A 110 11.73 -1.81 -14.86
N ARG A 111 11.49 -2.73 -13.90
CA ARG A 111 10.43 -3.73 -13.99
C ARG A 111 9.04 -3.08 -13.91
N ALA A 112 8.85 -2.16 -12.98
CA ALA A 112 7.61 -1.41 -12.83
C ALA A 112 7.23 -0.69 -14.13
N ARG A 113 8.19 -0.03 -14.78
CA ARG A 113 7.98 0.64 -16.07
C ARG A 113 7.41 -0.32 -17.12
N SER A 114 8.00 -1.51 -17.26
CA SER A 114 7.50 -2.53 -18.19
C SER A 114 6.05 -2.94 -17.90
N TYR A 115 5.71 -3.09 -16.62
CA TYR A 115 4.32 -3.40 -16.22
C TYR A 115 3.37 -2.23 -16.49
N PHE A 116 3.79 -0.99 -16.26
CA PHE A 116 2.98 0.20 -16.53
C PHE A 116 2.66 0.34 -18.01
N ASP A 117 3.64 0.11 -18.89
CA ASP A 117 3.45 0.13 -20.34
C ASP A 117 2.42 -0.91 -20.78
N ARG A 118 2.57 -2.15 -20.31
CA ARG A 118 1.67 -3.26 -20.63
C ARG A 118 0.28 -3.11 -20.02
N ALA A 119 0.17 -2.45 -18.87
CA ALA A 119 -1.11 -2.13 -18.24
C ALA A 119 -1.80 -0.90 -18.89
N GLY A 120 -1.13 -0.19 -19.81
CA GLY A 120 -1.64 1.01 -20.48
C GLY A 120 -1.82 2.21 -19.54
N VAL A 121 -0.95 2.33 -18.52
CA VAL A 121 -1.07 3.40 -17.50
C VAL A 121 0.17 4.28 -17.39
N SER A 122 1.21 4.03 -18.18
CA SER A 122 2.50 4.75 -18.11
C SER A 122 2.36 6.27 -18.23
N ASN A 123 1.43 6.74 -19.05
CA ASN A 123 1.18 8.18 -19.24
C ASN A 123 0.64 8.90 -17.99
N ARG A 124 0.26 8.16 -16.95
CA ARG A 124 -0.27 8.69 -15.67
C ARG A 124 0.74 8.59 -14.55
N ILE A 125 1.90 7.97 -14.79
CA ILE A 125 2.87 7.65 -13.74
C ILE A 125 4.16 8.42 -13.98
N THR A 126 4.57 9.21 -12.98
CA THR A 126 5.91 9.78 -12.91
C THR A 126 6.75 8.91 -11.99
N LEU A 127 7.81 8.33 -12.54
CA LEU A 127 8.65 7.36 -11.84
C LEU A 127 9.93 8.04 -11.35
N HIS A 128 10.16 7.95 -10.04
CA HIS A 128 11.39 8.38 -9.38
C HIS A 128 12.12 7.19 -8.77
N THR A 129 13.43 7.08 -9.02
CA THR A 129 14.30 6.11 -8.36
C THR A 129 15.14 6.84 -7.33
N GLY A 130 15.02 6.50 -6.05
CA GLY A 130 15.73 7.13 -4.95
C GLY A 130 14.97 7.07 -3.63
N ASP A 131 15.41 7.84 -2.64
CA ASP A 131 14.75 7.94 -1.34
C ASP A 131 13.37 8.59 -1.49
N ALA A 132 12.33 7.84 -1.14
CA ALA A 132 10.94 8.27 -1.26
C ALA A 132 10.62 9.51 -0.40
N LEU A 133 11.27 9.65 0.76
CA LEU A 133 11.06 10.78 1.66
C LEU A 133 11.73 12.04 1.13
N GLU A 134 12.89 11.92 0.49
CA GLU A 134 13.55 13.02 -0.20
C GLU A 134 12.69 13.51 -1.36
N VAL A 135 12.26 12.60 -2.24
CA VAL A 135 11.36 12.93 -3.35
C VAL A 135 10.07 13.60 -2.85
N LEU A 136 9.46 13.12 -1.76
CA LEU A 136 8.28 13.76 -1.17
C LEU A 136 8.61 15.15 -0.64
N SER A 137 9.79 15.33 -0.02
CA SER A 137 10.19 16.61 0.56
C SER A 137 10.35 17.73 -0.47
N GLU A 138 10.68 17.39 -1.70
CA GLU A 138 10.84 18.30 -2.83
C GLU A 138 9.53 18.71 -3.50
N GLN A 139 8.43 17.95 -3.24
CA GLN A 139 7.13 18.28 -3.82
C GLN A 139 6.58 19.59 -3.26
N LYS A 140 6.12 20.46 -4.13
CA LYS A 140 5.50 21.75 -3.76
C LYS A 140 3.99 21.72 -3.79
N GLU A 141 3.42 20.73 -4.45
CA GLU A 141 1.99 20.53 -4.59
C GLU A 141 1.39 19.68 -3.47
N GLN A 142 0.06 19.68 -3.40
CA GLN A 142 -0.70 18.82 -2.51
C GLN A 142 -1.31 17.66 -3.30
N PHE A 143 -1.32 16.49 -2.66
CA PHE A 143 -1.89 15.27 -3.21
C PHE A 143 -3.27 14.98 -2.62
N ASP A 144 -4.10 14.25 -3.38
CA ASP A 144 -5.35 13.70 -2.88
C ASP A 144 -5.10 12.53 -1.93
N ILE A 145 -4.10 11.71 -2.27
CA ILE A 145 -3.69 10.55 -1.48
C ILE A 145 -2.16 10.55 -1.37
N ILE A 146 -1.67 10.27 -0.16
CA ILE A 146 -0.29 9.84 0.07
C ILE A 146 -0.37 8.42 0.64
N PHE A 147 0.24 7.45 -0.08
CA PHE A 147 0.30 6.06 0.35
C PHE A 147 1.70 5.74 0.84
N ASN A 148 1.81 5.14 2.02
CA ASN A 148 3.06 4.83 2.68
C ASN A 148 3.24 3.33 2.87
N ASP A 149 4.27 2.77 2.24
CA ASP A 149 4.73 1.39 2.39
C ASP A 149 6.27 1.30 2.35
N VAL A 150 6.95 2.30 2.94
CA VAL A 150 8.42 2.32 3.11
C VAL A 150 8.87 1.37 4.21
N ASP A 151 10.16 1.36 4.53
CA ASP A 151 10.71 0.68 5.68
C ASP A 151 10.07 1.17 6.99
N LYS A 152 9.74 0.24 7.87
CA LYS A 152 8.88 0.50 9.03
C LYS A 152 9.51 1.45 10.05
N GLU A 153 10.83 1.53 10.09
CA GLU A 153 11.58 2.45 10.93
C GLU A 153 11.37 3.93 10.54
N ASP A 154 11.02 4.19 9.26
CA ASP A 154 10.76 5.54 8.75
C ASP A 154 9.34 6.05 8.97
N TYR A 155 8.39 5.21 9.41
CA TYR A 155 6.98 5.61 9.57
C TYR A 155 6.77 6.88 10.40
N PRO A 156 7.41 7.07 11.57
CA PRO A 156 7.27 8.30 12.34
C PRO A 156 7.84 9.53 11.61
N ARG A 157 8.85 9.35 10.74
CA ARG A 157 9.44 10.41 9.92
C ARG A 157 8.50 10.81 8.79
N VAL A 158 7.87 9.84 8.11
CA VAL A 158 6.86 10.10 7.08
C VAL A 158 5.75 10.97 7.60
N LEU A 159 5.19 10.68 8.78
CA LEU A 159 4.08 11.44 9.37
C LEU A 159 4.38 12.94 9.50
N ARG A 160 5.62 13.32 9.75
CA ARG A 160 6.04 14.72 9.85
C ARG A 160 6.07 15.44 8.49
N LEU A 161 6.23 14.69 7.40
CA LEU A 161 6.38 15.25 6.04
C LEU A 161 5.05 15.40 5.30
N ILE A 162 4.03 14.63 5.66
CA ILE A 162 2.81 14.52 4.85
C ILE A 162 1.85 15.69 5.02
N SER A 163 1.77 16.31 6.23
CA SER A 163 0.73 17.31 6.51
C SER A 163 0.73 18.46 5.48
N PRO A 164 1.83 19.11 5.12
CA PRO A 164 1.81 20.20 4.15
C PRO A 164 1.52 19.72 2.71
N ARG A 165 1.72 18.44 2.41
CA ARG A 165 1.64 17.85 1.07
C ARG A 165 0.36 17.08 0.80
N LEU A 166 -0.50 16.94 1.78
CA LEU A 166 -1.82 16.35 1.62
C LEU A 166 -2.88 17.45 1.66
N ARG A 167 -3.81 17.47 0.72
CA ARG A 167 -4.89 18.45 0.74
C ARG A 167 -5.89 18.18 1.88
N LYS A 168 -6.64 19.18 2.29
CA LYS A 168 -7.81 19.00 3.16
C LYS A 168 -8.82 18.07 2.51
N GLY A 169 -9.35 17.10 3.26
CA GLY A 169 -10.20 16.02 2.75
C GLY A 169 -9.44 14.95 1.95
N GLY A 170 -8.10 15.02 1.88
CA GLY A 170 -7.24 13.97 1.32
C GLY A 170 -7.00 12.84 2.30
N LEU A 171 -6.48 11.71 1.80
CA LEU A 171 -6.20 10.51 2.59
C LEU A 171 -4.70 10.25 2.70
N PHE A 172 -4.23 10.10 3.93
CA PHE A 172 -2.97 9.43 4.21
C PHE A 172 -3.25 7.97 4.57
N ILE A 173 -2.65 7.05 3.80
CA ILE A 173 -2.88 5.62 3.95
C ILE A 173 -1.55 4.93 4.19
N THR A 174 -1.48 4.05 5.19
CA THR A 174 -0.25 3.32 5.54
C THR A 174 -0.54 1.84 5.68
N ASP A 175 0.22 0.99 4.97
CA ASP A 175 0.13 -0.48 5.08
C ASP A 175 0.94 -1.02 6.26
N ASN A 176 0.69 -2.25 6.65
CA ASN A 176 1.38 -3.05 7.68
C ASN A 176 1.40 -2.45 9.10
N VAL A 177 0.38 -1.68 9.47
CA VAL A 177 0.34 -1.01 10.78
C VAL A 177 0.01 -1.93 11.95
N LEU A 178 -0.35 -3.19 11.69
CA LEU A 178 -0.52 -4.23 12.72
C LEU A 178 0.70 -5.17 12.84
N TRP A 179 1.59 -5.15 11.85
CA TRP A 179 2.90 -5.80 11.87
C TRP A 179 2.85 -7.25 12.34
N SER A 180 2.05 -8.07 11.65
CA SER A 180 1.82 -9.50 11.98
C SER A 180 1.38 -9.73 13.43
N GLY A 181 0.61 -8.78 14.01
CA GLY A 181 0.18 -8.81 15.40
C GLY A 181 1.23 -8.40 16.43
N ARG A 182 2.46 -8.08 16.01
CA ARG A 182 3.55 -7.70 16.91
C ARG A 182 3.31 -6.40 17.68
N VAL A 183 2.39 -5.56 17.18
CA VAL A 183 1.93 -4.38 17.93
C VAL A 183 1.26 -4.74 19.27
N ALA A 184 0.85 -5.99 19.49
CA ALA A 184 0.29 -6.48 20.75
C ALA A 184 1.35 -7.00 21.73
N GLU A 185 2.64 -7.01 21.35
CA GLU A 185 3.73 -7.41 22.24
C GLU A 185 3.84 -6.43 23.43
N LYS A 186 3.91 -6.95 24.66
CA LYS A 186 4.00 -6.10 25.88
C LYS A 186 5.30 -5.27 25.96
N ASN A 187 6.41 -5.85 25.49
CA ASN A 187 7.73 -5.21 25.54
C ASN A 187 8.51 -5.50 24.24
N PRO A 188 8.13 -4.91 23.11
CA PRO A 188 8.78 -5.17 21.84
C PRO A 188 10.23 -4.71 21.86
N LYS A 189 11.13 -5.57 21.40
CA LYS A 189 12.56 -5.25 21.28
C LYS A 189 12.93 -4.81 19.87
N ASP A 190 12.21 -5.32 18.88
CA ASP A 190 12.43 -5.01 17.47
C ASP A 190 12.20 -3.52 17.17
N PRO A 191 13.18 -2.82 16.56
CA PRO A 191 13.06 -1.39 16.24
C PRO A 191 11.87 -1.08 15.35
N ARG A 192 11.55 -1.94 14.38
CA ARG A 192 10.43 -1.77 13.46
C ARG A 192 9.09 -1.82 14.19
N THR A 193 8.93 -2.77 15.12
CA THR A 193 7.72 -2.84 15.95
C THR A 193 7.54 -1.59 16.80
N LYS A 194 8.64 -1.07 17.38
CA LYS A 194 8.62 0.18 18.16
C LYS A 194 8.21 1.38 17.30
N ALA A 195 8.79 1.48 16.10
CA ALA A 195 8.48 2.57 15.17
C ALA A 195 6.99 2.56 14.73
N ILE A 196 6.44 1.37 14.44
CA ILE A 196 5.02 1.24 14.11
C ILE A 196 4.12 1.62 15.30
N LEU A 197 4.45 1.20 16.50
CA LEU A 197 3.69 1.57 17.71
C LEU A 197 3.73 3.09 17.95
N GLU A 198 4.89 3.71 17.80
CA GLU A 198 5.04 5.17 17.87
C GLU A 198 4.20 5.85 16.79
N PHE A 199 4.33 5.41 15.55
CA PHE A 199 3.58 5.93 14.41
C PHE A 199 2.07 5.85 14.65
N ASN A 200 1.55 4.69 15.02
CA ASN A 200 0.13 4.50 15.28
C ASN A 200 -0.36 5.45 16.38
N ARG A 201 0.39 5.58 17.47
CA ARG A 201 0.07 6.51 18.56
C ARG A 201 0.08 7.97 18.11
N LEU A 202 1.09 8.39 17.36
CA LEU A 202 1.20 9.75 16.82
C LEU A 202 0.03 10.06 15.86
N LEU A 203 -0.29 9.12 14.97
CA LEU A 203 -1.34 9.31 13.97
C LEU A 203 -2.73 9.41 14.62
N TYR A 204 -3.05 8.56 15.62
CA TYR A 204 -4.32 8.61 16.34
C TYR A 204 -4.47 9.86 17.22
N ASN A 205 -3.38 10.39 17.76
CA ASN A 205 -3.38 11.60 18.59
C ASN A 205 -3.27 12.90 17.76
N SER A 206 -3.12 12.79 16.44
CA SER A 206 -2.99 13.97 15.59
C SER A 206 -4.30 14.76 15.52
N GLN A 207 -4.20 16.08 15.70
CA GLN A 207 -5.34 16.98 15.52
C GLN A 207 -5.68 17.20 14.04
N ASP A 208 -4.74 16.90 13.13
CA ASP A 208 -4.89 17.12 11.68
C ASP A 208 -5.68 16.00 11.01
N PHE A 209 -5.78 14.82 11.65
CA PHE A 209 -6.34 13.64 11.02
C PHE A 209 -7.51 13.04 11.80
N TYR A 210 -8.44 12.45 11.05
CA TYR A 210 -9.42 11.49 11.55
C TYR A 210 -8.95 10.10 11.08
N THR A 211 -8.50 9.27 12.01
CA THR A 211 -7.80 8.02 11.71
C THR A 211 -8.59 6.79 12.09
N THR A 212 -8.55 5.76 11.22
CA THR A 212 -9.05 4.40 11.49
C THR A 212 -8.03 3.39 11.01
N ILE A 213 -7.81 2.32 11.76
CA ILE A 213 -7.09 1.13 11.29
C ILE A 213 -8.12 0.08 10.85
N LEU A 214 -8.04 -0.30 9.58
CA LEU A 214 -8.79 -1.41 9.02
C LEU A 214 -7.99 -2.70 9.24
N PRO A 215 -8.53 -3.72 9.93
CA PRO A 215 -7.81 -4.97 10.20
C PRO A 215 -7.84 -5.91 8.97
N ILE A 216 -7.43 -5.41 7.83
CA ILE A 216 -7.26 -6.17 6.59
C ILE A 216 -5.80 -6.54 6.39
N ARG A 217 -5.52 -7.81 6.11
CA ARG A 217 -4.14 -8.34 6.02
C ARG A 217 -3.33 -7.96 7.26
N ASP A 218 -2.29 -7.15 7.05
CA ASP A 218 -1.37 -6.70 8.10
C ASP A 218 -1.74 -5.31 8.67
N GLY A 219 -2.98 -4.90 8.45
CA GLY A 219 -3.54 -3.65 8.94
C GLY A 219 -3.26 -2.46 8.02
N LEU A 220 -4.33 -1.77 7.65
CA LEU A 220 -4.29 -0.57 6.83
C LEU A 220 -4.77 0.64 7.64
N ALA A 221 -3.88 1.57 7.98
CA ALA A 221 -4.30 2.84 8.55
C ALA A 221 -4.83 3.76 7.45
N VAL A 222 -6.01 4.32 7.67
CA VAL A 222 -6.63 5.31 6.79
C VAL A 222 -6.88 6.58 7.60
N ALA A 223 -6.21 7.65 7.27
CA ALA A 223 -6.28 8.93 7.96
C ALA A 223 -6.78 10.03 7.01
N LEU A 224 -7.97 10.55 7.30
CA LEU A 224 -8.59 11.66 6.57
C LEU A 224 -8.06 12.98 7.12
N LYS A 225 -7.51 13.84 6.29
CA LYS A 225 -7.06 15.18 6.67
C LYS A 225 -8.25 16.10 6.88
N LYS A 226 -8.34 16.74 8.07
CA LYS A 226 -9.41 17.67 8.48
C LYS A 226 -9.32 19.04 7.82
#